data_09e495154bd0c73330f7ba0e8432b47f
#
_entry.id   09e495154bd0c73330f7ba0e8432b47f
#
_cell.length_a   1.000
_cell.length_b   1.000
_cell.length_c   1.000
_cell.angle_alpha   90.00
_cell.angle_beta   90.00
_cell.angle_gamma   90.00
#
_symmetry.space_group_name_H-M   'P 1'
#
loop_
_entity.id
_entity.type
_entity.pdbx_description
1 polymer ?
#
loop_
_entity_poly.entity_id
_entity_poly.type
_entity_poly.pdbx_seq_one_letter_code
_entity_poly.pdbx_strand_id
1 'polypeptide(L)'
;MARFTGLAKRGPAAGITTVFPDGWKGAWHALRPPSGAPDLDDARFLAELATHLEGLGAARSWPVFLTGISQGARYAEHVARNGLLPVTGLFLVAGTTLEKSRRMVPVPQLRASMVLVMGTGDPIAPFGGGQLTRRGLSGRILKRRAVKHGELPGDDIVAGAEAVVADWATGNGITSTGSIAPPSIEELPMAAGHLPVTRKTWARPGCHPATLYRIDGGGHGWPGSPQTAATEAIGQAAKQLDATGLLLDMAEREMAIALGHAALDRGEIA
;
A
#
# COMPACT_ATOMS: atom_id res chain seq x y z
N MET A 1 -10.14 -2.20 9.21
CA MET A 1 -9.93 -2.67 7.80
C MET A 1 -10.92 -3.77 7.42
N ALA A 2 -10.94 -4.91 8.08
CA ALA A 2 -11.70 -6.11 7.69
C ALA A 2 -13.14 -5.88 7.21
N ARG A 3 -13.91 -5.07 7.94
CA ARG A 3 -15.34 -4.85 7.63
C ARG A 3 -15.58 -3.87 6.48
N PHE A 4 -14.90 -2.72 6.46
CA PHE A 4 -15.23 -1.69 5.48
C PHE A 4 -14.64 -1.96 4.09
N THR A 5 -13.53 -2.70 3.98
CA THR A 5 -12.98 -3.13 2.69
C THR A 5 -13.73 -4.34 2.11
N GLY A 6 -14.46 -5.08 2.92
CA GLY A 6 -15.05 -6.38 2.52
C GLY A 6 -14.03 -7.50 2.31
N LEU A 7 -12.74 -7.24 2.55
CA LEU A 7 -11.65 -8.19 2.28
C LEU A 7 -11.77 -9.46 3.14
N ALA A 8 -12.26 -9.34 4.39
CA ALA A 8 -12.49 -10.50 5.26
C ALA A 8 -13.46 -11.54 4.68
N LYS A 9 -14.37 -11.12 3.78
CA LYS A 9 -15.30 -12.02 3.09
C LYS A 9 -14.80 -12.39 1.70
N ARG A 10 -14.33 -11.40 0.95
CA ARG A 10 -13.95 -11.58 -0.47
C ARG A 10 -12.62 -12.32 -0.64
N GLY A 11 -11.65 -12.13 0.25
CA GLY A 11 -10.36 -12.81 0.20
C GLY A 11 -10.49 -14.33 0.29
N PRO A 12 -11.12 -14.88 1.34
CA PRO A 12 -11.36 -16.33 1.43
C PRO A 12 -12.17 -16.88 0.25
N ALA A 13 -13.14 -16.14 -0.27
CA ALA A 13 -13.90 -16.53 -1.45
C ALA A 13 -13.04 -16.60 -2.74
N ALA A 14 -11.93 -15.87 -2.78
CA ALA A 14 -10.91 -15.92 -3.83
C ALA A 14 -9.73 -16.86 -3.51
N GLY A 15 -9.85 -17.73 -2.49
CA GLY A 15 -8.79 -18.64 -2.08
C GLY A 15 -7.61 -17.99 -1.36
N ILE A 16 -7.78 -16.76 -0.86
CA ILE A 16 -6.72 -15.98 -0.21
C ILE A 16 -6.96 -15.92 1.29
N THR A 17 -6.01 -16.39 2.09
CA THR A 17 -6.03 -16.20 3.55
C THR A 17 -5.79 -14.72 3.85
N THR A 18 -6.70 -14.11 4.61
CA THR A 18 -6.61 -12.69 4.98
C THR A 18 -6.32 -12.53 6.47
N VAL A 19 -5.29 -11.75 6.79
CA VAL A 19 -4.87 -11.47 8.16
C VAL A 19 -4.93 -9.97 8.42
N PHE A 20 -5.48 -9.57 9.56
CA PHE A 20 -5.69 -8.17 9.93
C PHE A 20 -4.97 -7.85 11.25
N PRO A 21 -3.64 -7.70 11.23
CA PRO A 21 -2.91 -7.36 12.44
C PRO A 21 -3.21 -5.91 12.87
N ASP A 22 -3.27 -5.69 14.17
CA ASP A 22 -3.40 -4.37 14.75
C ASP A 22 -2.06 -3.88 15.29
N GLY A 23 -1.66 -2.67 14.91
CA GLY A 23 -0.52 -2.00 15.50
C GLY A 23 -0.77 -1.63 16.96
N TRP A 24 0.29 -1.46 17.74
CA TRP A 24 0.21 -1.13 19.16
C TRP A 24 -0.62 0.14 19.41
N LYS A 25 -1.65 0.03 20.24
CA LYS A 25 -2.63 1.10 20.48
C LYS A 25 -3.26 1.70 19.21
N GLY A 26 -3.39 0.89 18.16
CA GLY A 26 -3.97 1.27 16.88
C GLY A 26 -3.05 2.12 16.00
N ALA A 27 -1.74 2.03 16.16
CA ALA A 27 -0.75 2.73 15.35
C ALA A 27 0.45 1.84 15.01
N TRP A 28 1.04 2.07 13.85
CA TRP A 28 2.27 1.43 13.37
C TRP A 28 3.46 2.39 13.49
N HIS A 29 4.64 1.87 13.83
CA HIS A 29 5.83 2.65 14.15
C HIS A 29 6.99 2.26 13.22
N ALA A 30 7.16 3.01 12.13
CA ALA A 30 8.15 2.73 11.09
C ALA A 30 9.57 3.22 11.42
N LEU A 31 9.70 4.34 12.17
CA LEU A 31 11.00 4.99 12.37
C LEU A 31 11.60 4.75 13.76
N ARG A 32 10.75 4.60 14.76
CA ARG A 32 11.15 4.40 16.14
C ARG A 32 9.98 3.97 17.02
N PRO A 33 10.25 3.26 18.11
CA PRO A 33 9.21 2.92 19.08
C PRO A 33 8.62 4.19 19.72
N PRO A 34 7.36 4.13 20.17
CA PRO A 34 6.71 5.24 20.85
C PRO A 34 7.26 5.45 22.26
N SER A 35 7.17 6.69 22.76
CA SER A 35 7.45 6.97 24.16
C SER A 35 6.54 6.14 25.08
N GLY A 36 7.12 5.39 26.00
CA GLY A 36 6.41 4.47 26.91
C GLY A 36 6.28 3.03 26.40
N ALA A 37 6.90 2.67 25.27
CA ALA A 37 7.11 1.32 24.80
C ALA A 37 8.44 1.24 24.00
N PRO A 38 9.60 1.44 24.67
CA PRO A 38 10.90 1.52 23.98
C PRO A 38 11.29 0.21 23.29
N ASP A 39 10.77 -0.92 23.76
CA ASP A 39 11.04 -2.25 23.20
C ASP A 39 10.04 -2.67 22.13
N LEU A 40 9.14 -1.77 21.73
CA LEU A 40 8.17 -2.06 20.68
C LEU A 40 8.89 -2.19 19.33
N ASP A 41 8.71 -3.32 18.70
CA ASP A 41 9.22 -3.63 17.37
C ASP A 41 8.10 -4.22 16.51
N ASP A 42 7.41 -3.36 15.75
CA ASP A 42 6.32 -3.77 14.87
C ASP A 42 6.81 -4.66 13.71
N ALA A 43 8.08 -4.51 13.29
CA ALA A 43 8.66 -5.36 12.24
C ALA A 43 8.88 -6.78 12.75
N ARG A 44 9.42 -6.91 13.96
CA ARG A 44 9.58 -8.20 14.63
C ARG A 44 8.23 -8.88 14.86
N PHE A 45 7.22 -8.12 15.30
CA PHE A 45 5.86 -8.64 15.44
C PHE A 45 5.33 -9.24 14.13
N LEU A 46 5.50 -8.56 12.99
CA LEU A 46 5.07 -9.09 11.70
C LEU A 46 5.86 -10.32 11.27
N ALA A 47 7.16 -10.38 11.55
CA ALA A 47 7.98 -11.56 11.25
C ALA A 47 7.55 -12.77 12.10
N GLU A 48 7.27 -12.56 13.38
CA GLU A 48 6.75 -13.59 14.27
C GLU A 48 5.35 -14.06 13.85
N LEU A 49 4.49 -13.12 13.41
CA LEU A 49 3.18 -13.45 12.83
C LEU A 49 3.30 -14.31 11.58
N ALA A 50 4.21 -13.96 10.64
CA ALA A 50 4.45 -14.76 9.45
C ALA A 50 4.90 -16.20 9.81
N THR A 51 5.82 -16.35 10.75
CA THR A 51 6.27 -17.65 11.26
C THR A 51 5.12 -18.43 11.92
N HIS A 52 4.26 -17.75 12.67
CA HIS A 52 3.07 -18.38 13.26
C HIS A 52 2.11 -18.91 12.20
N LEU A 53 1.88 -18.15 11.13
CA LEU A 53 1.04 -18.58 10.02
C LEU A 53 1.63 -19.80 9.27
N GLU A 54 2.95 -19.87 9.12
CA GLU A 54 3.64 -21.07 8.62
C GLU A 54 3.33 -22.30 9.50
N GLY A 55 3.36 -22.12 10.81
CA GLY A 55 3.00 -23.17 11.78
C GLY A 55 1.54 -23.63 11.71
N LEU A 56 0.65 -22.79 11.18
CA LEU A 56 -0.77 -23.10 10.92
C LEU A 56 -1.02 -23.72 9.53
N GLY A 57 0.02 -24.00 8.77
CA GLY A 57 -0.06 -24.64 7.45
C GLY A 57 0.11 -23.72 6.25
N ALA A 58 0.42 -22.44 6.46
CA ALA A 58 0.84 -21.58 5.37
C ALA A 58 2.24 -22.02 4.90
N ALA A 59 2.38 -22.35 3.62
CA ALA A 59 3.69 -22.72 3.10
C ALA A 59 4.60 -21.49 3.00
N ARG A 60 5.87 -21.63 3.32
CA ARG A 60 6.92 -20.59 3.23
C ARG A 60 7.05 -19.99 1.82
N SER A 61 6.71 -20.76 0.81
CA SER A 61 6.74 -20.37 -0.60
C SER A 61 5.46 -19.68 -1.07
N TRP A 62 4.46 -19.51 -0.19
CA TRP A 62 3.21 -18.87 -0.59
C TRP A 62 3.42 -17.37 -0.83
N PRO A 63 2.80 -16.83 -1.88
CA PRO A 63 2.85 -15.40 -2.15
C PRO A 63 2.28 -14.59 -0.98
N VAL A 64 3.01 -13.56 -0.56
CA VAL A 64 2.62 -12.65 0.52
C VAL A 64 2.28 -11.29 -0.07
N PHE A 65 1.08 -10.80 0.23
CA PHE A 65 0.62 -9.48 -0.18
C PHE A 65 0.43 -8.59 1.03
N LEU A 66 1.02 -7.41 0.99
CA LEU A 66 0.79 -6.39 2.01
C LEU A 66 -0.18 -5.35 1.48
N THR A 67 -1.17 -5.01 2.29
CA THR A 67 -2.13 -3.95 1.97
C THR A 67 -2.44 -3.09 3.18
N GLY A 68 -2.78 -1.84 2.92
CA GLY A 68 -3.17 -0.91 3.95
C GLY A 68 -3.78 0.37 3.42
N ILE A 69 -4.37 1.13 4.32
CA ILE A 69 -4.85 2.49 4.07
C ILE A 69 -4.12 3.46 4.98
N SER A 70 -3.81 4.67 4.48
CA SER A 70 -3.26 5.76 5.29
C SER A 70 -1.95 5.33 5.98
N GLN A 71 -1.89 5.38 7.30
CA GLN A 71 -0.73 4.91 8.07
C GLN A 71 -0.40 3.44 7.81
N GLY A 72 -1.43 2.58 7.64
CA GLY A 72 -1.23 1.17 7.29
C GLY A 72 -0.58 0.99 5.91
N ALA A 73 -0.92 1.83 4.92
CA ALA A 73 -0.26 1.82 3.62
C ALA A 73 1.22 2.23 3.74
N ARG A 74 1.51 3.30 4.50
CA ARG A 74 2.90 3.72 4.76
C ARG A 74 3.71 2.64 5.45
N TYR A 75 3.11 1.94 6.41
CA TYR A 75 3.81 0.89 7.13
C TYR A 75 4.04 -0.35 6.26
N ALA A 76 3.07 -0.75 5.45
CA ALA A 76 3.23 -1.83 4.48
C ALA A 76 4.36 -1.53 3.48
N GLU A 77 4.43 -0.29 2.98
CA GLU A 77 5.51 0.15 2.10
C GLU A 77 6.87 0.15 2.82
N HIS A 78 6.92 0.62 4.09
CA HIS A 78 8.13 0.58 4.91
C HIS A 78 8.64 -0.85 5.10
N VAL A 79 7.77 -1.80 5.41
CA VAL A 79 8.13 -3.22 5.56
C VAL A 79 8.77 -3.78 4.28
N ALA A 80 8.14 -3.53 3.14
CA ALA A 80 8.63 -4.03 1.87
C ALA A 80 9.92 -3.33 1.41
N ARG A 81 9.99 -1.99 1.51
CA ARG A 81 11.18 -1.20 1.15
C ARG A 81 12.43 -1.60 1.93
N ASN A 82 12.26 -1.97 3.20
CA ASN A 82 13.37 -2.38 4.06
C ASN A 82 13.62 -3.89 4.04
N GLY A 83 12.89 -4.66 3.23
CA GLY A 83 13.07 -6.11 3.14
C GLY A 83 12.76 -6.85 4.45
N LEU A 84 11.88 -6.30 5.29
CA LEU A 84 11.56 -6.88 6.61
C LEU A 84 10.70 -8.14 6.50
N LEU A 85 9.99 -8.31 5.38
CA LEU A 85 9.30 -9.53 4.99
C LEU A 85 9.48 -9.76 3.49
N PRO A 86 9.53 -11.02 3.02
CA PRO A 86 9.40 -11.34 1.61
C PRO A 86 7.98 -10.98 1.14
N VAL A 87 7.87 -10.08 0.17
CA VAL A 87 6.58 -9.57 -0.32
C VAL A 87 6.49 -9.81 -1.82
N THR A 88 5.40 -10.44 -2.27
CA THR A 88 5.09 -10.65 -3.69
C THR A 88 4.38 -9.46 -4.30
N GLY A 89 3.55 -8.76 -3.51
CA GLY A 89 2.85 -7.57 -3.99
C GLY A 89 2.42 -6.62 -2.88
N LEU A 90 2.35 -5.35 -3.25
CA LEU A 90 1.88 -4.25 -2.40
C LEU A 90 0.64 -3.62 -3.01
N PHE A 91 -0.40 -3.44 -2.20
CA PHE A 91 -1.58 -2.69 -2.56
C PHE A 91 -1.86 -1.59 -1.52
N LEU A 92 -1.57 -0.36 -1.88
CA LEU A 92 -1.55 0.79 -0.98
C LEU A 92 -2.67 1.76 -1.31
N VAL A 93 -3.39 2.24 -0.29
CA VAL A 93 -4.51 3.18 -0.48
C VAL A 93 -4.33 4.42 0.40
N ALA A 94 -4.49 5.59 -0.18
CA ALA A 94 -4.49 6.89 0.50
C ALA A 94 -3.29 7.09 1.46
N GLY A 95 -2.11 6.58 1.08
CA GLY A 95 -0.91 6.74 1.89
C GLY A 95 0.36 6.40 1.12
N THR A 96 1.34 7.29 1.20
CA THR A 96 2.66 7.16 0.59
C THR A 96 3.73 7.18 1.67
N THR A 97 4.93 6.71 1.36
CA THR A 97 6.05 6.68 2.30
C THR A 97 6.43 8.08 2.80
N LEU A 98 7.05 8.14 3.96
CA LEU A 98 7.65 9.38 4.46
C LEU A 98 8.82 9.79 3.57
N GLU A 99 8.91 11.06 3.23
CA GLU A 99 9.98 11.58 2.37
C GLU A 99 11.37 11.32 2.95
N LYS A 100 11.49 11.36 4.27
CA LYS A 100 12.72 11.00 4.99
C LYS A 100 13.10 9.53 4.77
N SER A 101 12.15 8.61 4.91
CA SER A 101 12.39 7.17 4.67
C SER A 101 12.76 6.91 3.21
N ARG A 102 12.07 7.57 2.27
CA ARG A 102 12.32 7.48 0.84
C ARG A 102 13.77 7.85 0.48
N ARG A 103 14.30 8.93 1.08
CA ARG A 103 15.66 9.40 0.85
C ARG A 103 16.73 8.53 1.49
N MET A 104 16.42 7.95 2.66
CA MET A 104 17.39 7.13 3.41
C MET A 104 17.52 5.71 2.87
N VAL A 105 16.43 5.16 2.37
CA VAL A 105 16.36 3.77 1.88
C VAL A 105 15.86 3.79 0.44
N PRO A 106 16.74 3.70 -0.54
CA PRO A 106 16.32 3.50 -1.93
C PRO A 106 15.53 2.20 -2.04
N VAL A 107 14.60 2.12 -2.98
CA VAL A 107 13.89 0.88 -3.24
C VAL A 107 14.91 -0.17 -3.66
N PRO A 108 15.06 -1.27 -2.91
CA PRO A 108 15.94 -2.35 -3.32
C PRO A 108 15.42 -2.97 -4.63
N GLN A 109 16.23 -3.82 -5.27
CA GLN A 109 15.74 -4.64 -6.37
C GLN A 109 14.70 -5.61 -5.82
N LEU A 110 13.45 -5.16 -5.80
CA LEU A 110 12.32 -5.91 -5.30
C LEU A 110 11.60 -6.59 -6.46
N ARG A 111 11.35 -7.87 -6.29
CA ARG A 111 10.51 -8.63 -7.22
C ARG A 111 9.08 -8.64 -6.69
N ALA A 112 8.46 -7.45 -6.60
CA ALA A 112 7.12 -7.31 -6.06
C ALA A 112 6.29 -6.32 -6.89
N SER A 113 5.11 -6.73 -7.32
CA SER A 113 4.16 -5.83 -7.94
C SER A 113 3.66 -4.78 -6.95
N MET A 114 3.46 -3.54 -7.43
CA MET A 114 2.99 -2.46 -6.59
C MET A 114 1.78 -1.76 -7.21
N VAL A 115 0.76 -1.56 -6.42
CA VAL A 115 -0.40 -0.72 -6.75
C VAL A 115 -0.58 0.34 -5.69
N LEU A 116 -0.64 1.61 -6.11
CA LEU A 116 -1.03 2.74 -5.26
C LEU A 116 -2.34 3.34 -5.79
N VAL A 117 -3.32 3.47 -4.90
CA VAL A 117 -4.60 4.13 -5.20
C VAL A 117 -4.70 5.40 -4.37
N MET A 118 -4.80 6.56 -5.02
CA MET A 118 -4.75 7.83 -4.31
C MET A 118 -5.61 8.93 -4.96
N GLY A 119 -6.35 9.65 -4.13
CA GLY A 119 -7.17 10.79 -4.53
C GLY A 119 -6.39 12.10 -4.56
N THR A 120 -6.65 12.96 -5.57
CA THR A 120 -6.01 14.28 -5.64
C THR A 120 -6.65 15.31 -4.71
N GLY A 121 -7.88 15.05 -4.23
CA GLY A 121 -8.60 15.85 -3.25
C GLY A 121 -8.47 15.33 -1.81
N ASP A 122 -7.48 14.48 -1.52
CA ASP A 122 -7.23 13.97 -0.16
C ASP A 122 -6.79 15.10 0.77
N PRO A 123 -7.58 15.46 1.81
CA PRO A 123 -7.25 16.56 2.71
C PRO A 123 -6.26 16.18 3.80
N ILE A 124 -5.88 14.91 3.91
CA ILE A 124 -5.00 14.37 4.96
C ILE A 124 -3.62 14.06 4.41
N ALA A 125 -3.55 13.27 3.33
CA ALA A 125 -2.31 12.87 2.69
C ALA A 125 -2.26 13.48 1.28
N PRO A 126 -1.48 14.54 1.05
CA PRO A 126 -1.48 15.23 -0.23
C PRO A 126 -0.92 14.34 -1.35
N PHE A 127 -1.63 14.25 -2.48
CA PHE A 127 -1.24 13.47 -3.66
C PHE A 127 0.16 13.85 -4.18
N GLY A 128 0.46 15.14 -4.24
CA GLY A 128 1.76 15.66 -4.67
C GLY A 128 2.88 15.54 -3.65
N GLY A 129 2.60 14.94 -2.50
CA GLY A 129 3.53 14.94 -1.37
C GLY A 129 3.43 16.21 -0.52
N GLY A 130 4.11 16.23 0.60
CA GLY A 130 4.10 17.34 1.55
C GLY A 130 3.65 16.92 2.94
N GLN A 131 3.29 17.91 3.75
CA GLN A 131 2.95 17.68 5.14
C GLN A 131 1.56 17.05 5.30
N LEU A 132 1.48 15.98 6.11
CA LEU A 132 0.19 15.39 6.50
C LEU A 132 -0.66 16.41 7.26
N THR A 133 -1.89 16.58 6.81
CA THR A 133 -2.81 17.53 7.45
C THR A 133 -3.58 16.84 8.56
N ARG A 134 -3.45 17.36 9.77
CA ARG A 134 -4.17 16.88 10.97
C ARG A 134 -5.22 17.91 11.36
N ARG A 135 -6.24 18.15 10.52
CA ARG A 135 -7.31 19.15 10.76
C ARG A 135 -8.47 18.59 11.60
N GLY A 136 -9.09 19.47 12.41
CA GLY A 136 -10.32 19.22 13.17
C GLY A 136 -10.13 18.84 14.63
N LEU A 137 -11.24 18.57 15.34
CA LEU A 137 -11.24 18.08 16.74
C LEU A 137 -10.41 16.79 16.86
N SER A 138 -10.51 15.94 15.85
CA SER A 138 -9.65 14.78 15.64
C SER A 138 -8.16 15.16 15.49
N GLY A 139 -7.84 16.29 14.87
CA GLY A 139 -6.46 16.76 14.69
C GLY A 139 -5.78 17.15 16.01
N ARG A 140 -6.53 17.70 16.98
CA ARG A 140 -5.99 17.96 18.33
C ARG A 140 -5.73 16.66 19.11
N ILE A 141 -6.60 15.69 18.95
CA ILE A 141 -6.46 14.35 19.55
C ILE A 141 -5.31 13.60 18.85
N LEU A 142 -5.20 13.71 17.53
CA LEU A 142 -4.12 13.11 16.74
C LEU A 142 -2.77 13.78 17.05
N LYS A 143 -2.70 15.13 17.18
CA LYS A 143 -1.46 15.81 17.63
C LYS A 143 -1.03 15.37 19.02
N ARG A 144 -1.97 15.24 19.96
CA ARG A 144 -1.67 14.70 21.31
C ARG A 144 -1.23 13.23 21.26
N ARG A 145 -1.82 12.43 20.37
CA ARG A 145 -1.39 11.04 20.14
C ARG A 145 0.00 11.00 19.48
N ALA A 146 0.26 11.80 18.45
CA ALA A 146 1.53 11.83 17.75
C ALA A 146 2.70 12.16 18.68
N VAL A 147 2.58 13.24 19.47
CA VAL A 147 3.58 13.59 20.50
C VAL A 147 3.72 12.48 21.54
N LYS A 148 2.61 11.83 21.92
CA LYS A 148 2.61 10.71 22.86
C LYS A 148 3.23 9.44 22.29
N HIS A 149 3.30 9.32 20.95
CA HIS A 149 3.88 8.20 20.22
C HIS A 149 5.30 8.49 19.66
N GLY A 150 5.92 9.58 20.09
CA GLY A 150 7.32 9.86 19.77
C GLY A 150 7.60 10.38 18.35
N GLU A 151 6.58 10.83 17.59
CA GLU A 151 6.79 11.49 16.31
C GLU A 151 7.44 12.86 16.50
N LEU A 152 8.52 13.15 15.75
CA LEU A 152 9.17 14.47 15.76
C LEU A 152 8.54 15.38 14.68
N PRO A 153 8.69 16.73 14.84
CA PRO A 153 8.40 17.66 13.76
C PRO A 153 9.17 17.28 12.48
N GLY A 154 8.46 17.19 11.35
CA GLY A 154 9.02 16.77 10.05
C GLY A 154 8.96 15.27 9.74
N ASP A 155 8.61 14.42 10.71
CA ASP A 155 8.34 13.00 10.46
C ASP A 155 6.95 12.77 9.78
N ASP A 156 6.24 13.82 9.46
CA ASP A 156 4.92 13.84 8.84
C ASP A 156 4.90 14.36 7.39
N ILE A 157 6.08 14.52 6.78
CA ILE A 157 6.21 14.84 5.36
C ILE A 157 6.19 13.56 4.55
N VAL A 158 5.18 13.41 3.67
CA VAL A 158 5.04 12.26 2.78
C VAL A 158 5.54 12.58 1.38
N ALA A 159 6.00 11.56 0.67
CA ALA A 159 6.40 11.67 -0.73
C ALA A 159 5.18 11.77 -1.65
N GLY A 160 5.34 12.36 -2.82
CA GLY A 160 4.31 12.39 -3.84
C GLY A 160 4.01 11.00 -4.39
N ALA A 161 2.75 10.74 -4.73
CA ALA A 161 2.28 9.45 -5.21
C ALA A 161 3.05 8.98 -6.46
N GLU A 162 3.22 9.84 -7.45
CA GLU A 162 3.96 9.51 -8.68
C GLU A 162 5.44 9.18 -8.40
N ALA A 163 6.06 9.91 -7.49
CA ALA A 163 7.45 9.67 -7.12
C ALA A 163 7.64 8.30 -6.45
N VAL A 164 6.71 7.90 -5.57
CA VAL A 164 6.75 6.59 -4.90
C VAL A 164 6.59 5.45 -5.92
N VAL A 165 5.62 5.54 -6.83
CA VAL A 165 5.41 4.50 -7.85
C VAL A 165 6.58 4.44 -8.84
N ALA A 166 7.17 5.58 -9.19
CA ALA A 166 8.37 5.65 -10.03
C ALA A 166 9.59 5.00 -9.36
N ASP A 167 9.78 5.20 -8.05
CA ASP A 167 10.84 4.50 -7.30
C ASP A 167 10.66 2.98 -7.37
N TRP A 168 9.42 2.49 -7.18
CA TRP A 168 9.11 1.07 -7.25
C TRP A 168 9.31 0.50 -8.65
N ALA A 169 8.91 1.22 -9.70
CA ALA A 169 9.17 0.83 -11.07
C ALA A 169 10.68 0.73 -11.35
N THR A 170 11.47 1.68 -10.84
CA THR A 170 12.94 1.67 -10.95
C THR A 170 13.54 0.47 -10.19
N GLY A 171 13.11 0.22 -8.95
CA GLY A 171 13.55 -0.93 -8.14
C GLY A 171 13.21 -2.28 -8.79
N ASN A 172 12.08 -2.36 -9.49
CA ASN A 172 11.67 -3.52 -10.28
C ASN A 172 12.40 -3.64 -11.64
N GLY A 173 13.35 -2.74 -11.95
CA GLY A 173 14.13 -2.80 -13.19
C GLY A 173 13.39 -2.31 -14.43
N ILE A 174 12.29 -1.56 -14.27
CA ILE A 174 11.53 -1.00 -15.38
C ILE A 174 12.21 0.29 -15.87
N THR A 175 13.34 0.13 -16.55
CA THR A 175 14.15 1.23 -17.07
C THR A 175 14.32 1.10 -18.58
N SER A 176 14.52 2.23 -19.24
CA SER A 176 14.90 2.33 -20.65
C SER A 176 16.05 3.34 -20.78
N THR A 177 17.15 2.95 -21.42
CA THR A 177 18.35 3.82 -21.64
C THR A 177 18.87 4.51 -20.37
N GLY A 178 18.81 3.82 -19.22
CA GLY A 178 19.30 4.36 -17.94
C GLY A 178 18.30 5.26 -17.18
N SER A 179 17.12 5.49 -17.72
CA SER A 179 16.02 6.22 -17.07
C SER A 179 14.81 5.32 -16.88
N ILE A 180 13.87 5.74 -16.02
CA ILE A 180 12.60 5.04 -15.90
C ILE A 180 11.83 5.07 -17.23
N ALA A 181 11.30 3.92 -17.66
CA ALA A 181 10.44 3.87 -18.84
C ALA A 181 9.14 4.66 -18.57
N PRO A 182 8.58 5.37 -19.58
CA PRO A 182 7.30 6.06 -19.41
C PRO A 182 6.20 5.04 -19.14
N PRO A 183 5.20 5.41 -18.30
CA PRO A 183 4.04 4.55 -18.07
C PRO A 183 3.10 4.52 -19.28
N SER A 184 2.35 3.44 -19.43
CA SER A 184 1.09 3.50 -20.16
C SER A 184 0.08 4.28 -19.32
N ILE A 185 -0.75 5.10 -20.00
CA ILE A 185 -1.77 5.94 -19.37
C ILE A 185 -3.13 5.55 -19.94
N GLU A 186 -4.07 5.30 -19.07
CA GLU A 186 -5.44 4.94 -19.42
C GLU A 186 -6.44 5.71 -18.54
N GLU A 187 -7.36 6.42 -19.19
CA GLU A 187 -8.52 6.98 -18.51
C GLU A 187 -9.59 5.88 -18.39
N LEU A 188 -10.00 5.56 -17.18
CA LEU A 188 -11.00 4.52 -16.97
C LEU A 188 -12.40 5.03 -17.34
N PRO A 189 -13.28 4.15 -17.87
CA PRO A 189 -14.66 4.52 -18.17
C PRO A 189 -15.37 5.10 -16.95
N MET A 190 -16.06 6.22 -17.15
CA MET A 190 -16.71 6.97 -16.10
C MET A 190 -18.19 7.19 -16.39
N ALA A 191 -19.06 6.86 -15.43
CA ALA A 191 -20.47 7.26 -15.48
C ALA A 191 -20.65 8.69 -14.97
N ALA A 192 -21.75 9.33 -15.37
CA ALA A 192 -22.08 10.67 -14.90
C ALA A 192 -22.13 10.74 -13.36
N GLY A 193 -21.52 11.76 -12.78
CA GLY A 193 -21.44 11.97 -11.34
C GLY A 193 -20.34 11.17 -10.62
N HIS A 194 -19.55 10.39 -11.35
CA HIS A 194 -18.37 9.73 -10.80
C HIS A 194 -17.12 10.61 -10.91
N LEU A 195 -16.13 10.35 -10.09
CA LEU A 195 -14.82 11.00 -10.14
C LEU A 195 -13.97 10.41 -11.27
N PRO A 196 -13.23 11.21 -12.06
CA PRO A 196 -12.31 10.69 -13.06
C PRO A 196 -11.21 9.83 -12.43
N VAL A 197 -10.87 8.72 -13.09
CA VAL A 197 -9.78 7.83 -12.66
C VAL A 197 -8.82 7.62 -13.81
N THR A 198 -7.56 7.95 -13.60
CA THR A 198 -6.46 7.67 -14.51
C THR A 198 -5.62 6.51 -13.95
N ARG A 199 -5.41 5.47 -14.74
CA ARG A 199 -4.45 4.41 -14.46
C ARG A 199 -3.14 4.68 -15.18
N LYS A 200 -2.04 4.78 -14.43
CA LYS A 200 -0.68 4.84 -14.96
C LYS A 200 0.04 3.55 -14.60
N THR A 201 0.54 2.81 -15.60
CA THR A 201 1.21 1.54 -15.36
C THR A 201 2.61 1.55 -15.95
N TRP A 202 3.60 1.34 -15.12
CA TRP A 202 4.97 1.03 -15.51
C TRP A 202 5.09 -0.50 -15.58
N ALA A 203 5.38 -1.01 -16.75
CA ALA A 203 5.53 -2.44 -16.98
C ALA A 203 6.62 -2.71 -18.02
N ARG A 204 7.28 -3.87 -17.87
CA ARG A 204 8.24 -4.42 -18.83
C ARG A 204 8.17 -5.95 -18.76
N PRO A 205 8.29 -6.67 -19.88
CA PRO A 205 8.38 -8.13 -19.84
C PRO A 205 9.45 -8.62 -18.86
N GLY A 206 9.09 -9.59 -18.02
CA GLY A 206 9.98 -10.15 -16.99
C GLY A 206 10.17 -9.29 -15.75
N CYS A 207 9.49 -8.13 -15.62
CA CYS A 207 9.51 -7.27 -14.44
C CYS A 207 8.14 -7.22 -13.77
N HIS A 208 8.12 -7.05 -12.46
CA HIS A 208 6.89 -6.83 -11.70
C HIS A 208 6.37 -5.40 -11.92
N PRO A 209 5.12 -5.20 -12.32
CA PRO A 209 4.59 -3.88 -12.65
C PRO A 209 4.42 -2.99 -11.42
N ALA A 210 4.50 -1.67 -11.65
CA ALA A 210 4.12 -0.66 -10.69
C ALA A 210 2.97 0.18 -11.28
N THR A 211 1.86 0.32 -10.55
CA THR A 211 0.64 0.97 -11.06
C THR A 211 0.14 2.03 -10.09
N LEU A 212 -0.23 3.18 -10.63
CA LEU A 212 -0.90 4.26 -9.92
C LEU A 212 -2.34 4.41 -10.44
N TYR A 213 -3.32 4.32 -9.54
CA TYR A 213 -4.67 4.78 -9.78
C TYR A 213 -4.82 6.17 -9.15
N ARG A 214 -4.85 7.19 -10.00
CA ARG A 214 -5.12 8.57 -9.63
C ARG A 214 -6.61 8.83 -9.74
N ILE A 215 -7.24 9.30 -8.65
CA ILE A 215 -8.66 9.63 -8.61
C ILE A 215 -8.80 11.14 -8.48
N ASP A 216 -9.22 11.83 -9.54
CA ASP A 216 -9.33 13.29 -9.52
C ASP A 216 -10.48 13.74 -8.60
N GLY A 217 -10.16 14.60 -7.63
CA GLY A 217 -11.08 15.02 -6.58
C GLY A 217 -11.35 13.97 -5.49
N GLY A 218 -10.81 12.75 -5.61
CA GLY A 218 -10.97 11.68 -4.61
C GLY A 218 -10.34 12.04 -3.27
N GLY A 219 -10.97 11.62 -2.16
CA GLY A 219 -10.54 11.87 -0.80
C GLY A 219 -9.77 10.72 -0.16
N HIS A 220 -9.63 10.81 1.18
CA HIS A 220 -8.91 9.88 2.03
C HIS A 220 -9.79 8.68 2.42
N GLY A 221 -10.00 7.76 1.50
CA GLY A 221 -10.87 6.61 1.72
C GLY A 221 -10.42 5.39 0.92
N TRP A 222 -11.00 4.23 1.25
CA TRP A 222 -10.84 3.01 0.46
C TRP A 222 -11.88 3.03 -0.66
N PRO A 223 -11.49 3.16 -1.94
CA PRO A 223 -12.45 3.23 -3.04
C PRO A 223 -13.37 2.01 -3.12
N GLY A 224 -14.63 2.24 -3.43
CA GLY A 224 -15.67 1.22 -3.43
C GLY A 224 -16.29 0.92 -2.05
N SER A 225 -15.69 1.44 -0.97
CA SER A 225 -16.25 1.32 0.39
C SER A 225 -17.23 2.44 0.72
N PRO A 226 -18.12 2.24 1.70
CA PRO A 226 -18.93 3.32 2.24
C PRO A 226 -18.08 4.48 2.77
N GLN A 227 -18.62 5.68 2.69
CA GLN A 227 -18.02 6.86 3.33
C GLN A 227 -17.95 6.66 4.84
N THR A 228 -16.74 6.72 5.42
CA THR A 228 -16.51 6.42 6.84
C THR A 228 -16.52 7.66 7.74
N ALA A 229 -16.44 8.86 7.16
CA ALA A 229 -16.50 10.14 7.86
C ALA A 229 -17.07 11.23 6.94
N ALA A 230 -17.32 12.42 7.48
CA ALA A 230 -17.80 13.55 6.72
C ALA A 230 -16.83 13.96 5.61
N THR A 231 -17.37 14.41 4.47
CA THR A 231 -16.59 14.81 3.28
C THR A 231 -15.57 15.92 3.60
N GLU A 232 -15.93 16.85 4.49
CA GLU A 232 -15.05 17.94 4.93
C GLU A 232 -13.82 17.43 5.68
N ALA A 233 -13.91 16.23 6.25
CA ALA A 233 -12.84 15.63 7.04
C ALA A 233 -11.92 14.73 6.22
N ILE A 234 -12.48 13.96 5.28
CA ILE A 234 -11.74 12.95 4.53
C ILE A 234 -11.84 13.10 3.01
N GLY A 235 -12.53 14.10 2.50
CA GLY A 235 -12.78 14.27 1.08
C GLY A 235 -13.87 13.35 0.54
N GLN A 236 -14.10 13.39 -0.77
CA GLN A 236 -15.15 12.64 -1.43
C GLN A 236 -14.78 11.18 -1.63
N ALA A 237 -15.69 10.25 -1.29
CA ALA A 237 -15.48 8.82 -1.55
C ALA A 237 -15.58 8.49 -3.04
N ALA A 238 -14.62 7.75 -3.54
CA ALA A 238 -14.63 7.21 -4.91
C ALA A 238 -15.39 5.88 -4.94
N LYS A 239 -16.67 5.90 -5.21
CA LYS A 239 -17.54 4.73 -5.16
C LYS A 239 -17.43 3.82 -6.38
N GLN A 240 -16.98 4.35 -7.52
CA GLN A 240 -16.91 3.67 -8.81
C GLN A 240 -15.71 2.77 -8.98
N LEU A 241 -14.68 2.90 -8.16
CA LEU A 241 -13.48 2.07 -8.21
C LEU A 241 -13.53 1.04 -7.08
N ASP A 242 -13.56 -0.24 -7.41
CA ASP A 242 -13.51 -1.33 -6.43
C ASP A 242 -12.06 -1.67 -6.07
N ALA A 243 -11.51 -0.96 -5.09
CA ALA A 243 -10.13 -1.19 -4.67
C ALA A 243 -9.89 -2.62 -4.13
N THR A 244 -10.89 -3.24 -3.53
CA THR A 244 -10.78 -4.63 -3.08
C THR A 244 -10.73 -5.61 -4.25
N GLY A 245 -11.54 -5.39 -5.29
CA GLY A 245 -11.45 -6.15 -6.54
C GLY A 245 -10.06 -6.02 -7.17
N LEU A 246 -9.55 -4.80 -7.32
CA LEU A 246 -8.21 -4.55 -7.86
C LEU A 246 -7.09 -5.25 -7.07
N LEU A 247 -7.20 -5.29 -5.74
CA LEU A 247 -6.26 -6.04 -4.90
C LEU A 247 -6.32 -7.54 -5.18
N LEU A 248 -7.53 -8.11 -5.26
CA LEU A 248 -7.71 -9.53 -5.52
C LEU A 248 -7.24 -9.91 -6.93
N ASP A 249 -7.53 -9.08 -7.94
CA ASP A 249 -7.06 -9.27 -9.31
C ASP A 249 -5.52 -9.22 -9.41
N MET A 250 -4.87 -8.32 -8.64
CA MET A 250 -3.41 -8.29 -8.53
C MET A 250 -2.89 -9.58 -7.90
N ALA A 251 -3.47 -10.00 -6.79
CA ALA A 251 -3.03 -11.19 -6.08
C ALA A 251 -3.19 -12.46 -6.94
N GLU A 252 -4.31 -12.60 -7.66
CA GLU A 252 -4.57 -13.71 -8.56
C GLU A 252 -3.53 -13.78 -9.68
N ARG A 253 -3.20 -12.66 -10.32
CA ARG A 253 -2.16 -12.61 -11.35
C ARG A 253 -0.79 -13.01 -10.83
N GLU A 254 -0.37 -12.50 -9.69
CA GLU A 254 0.93 -12.83 -9.10
C GLU A 254 0.99 -14.30 -8.65
N MET A 255 -0.09 -14.83 -8.10
CA MET A 255 -0.18 -16.25 -7.77
C MET A 255 -0.08 -17.14 -9.01
N ALA A 256 -0.73 -16.76 -10.11
CA ALA A 256 -0.64 -17.51 -11.37
C ALA A 256 0.79 -17.52 -11.92
N ILE A 257 1.51 -16.40 -11.85
CA ILE A 257 2.92 -16.29 -12.24
C ILE A 257 3.79 -17.19 -11.36
N ALA A 258 3.62 -17.13 -10.04
CA ALA A 258 4.39 -17.93 -9.09
C ALA A 258 4.17 -19.44 -9.28
N LEU A 259 2.93 -19.86 -9.52
CA LEU A 259 2.58 -21.26 -9.81
C LEU A 259 3.14 -21.72 -11.14
N GLY A 260 3.10 -20.88 -12.18
CA GLY A 260 3.70 -21.19 -13.49
C GLY A 260 5.21 -21.38 -13.39
N HIS A 261 5.94 -20.52 -12.68
CA HIS A 261 7.37 -20.70 -12.43
C HIS A 261 7.67 -21.99 -11.65
N ALA A 262 6.89 -22.29 -10.61
CA ALA A 262 7.07 -23.53 -9.85
C ALA A 262 6.83 -24.80 -10.68
N ALA A 263 5.90 -24.76 -11.63
CA ALA A 263 5.65 -25.88 -12.57
C ALA A 263 6.80 -26.06 -13.58
N LEU A 264 7.37 -24.96 -14.08
CA LEU A 264 8.57 -24.98 -14.94
C LEU A 264 9.78 -25.58 -14.21
N ASP A 265 10.02 -25.14 -12.96
CA ASP A 265 11.13 -25.63 -12.13
C ASP A 265 11.02 -27.15 -11.84
N ARG A 266 9.81 -27.69 -11.79
CA ARG A 266 9.58 -29.14 -11.64
C ARG A 266 9.57 -29.91 -12.98
N GLY A 267 9.69 -29.20 -14.11
CA GLY A 267 9.64 -29.83 -15.44
C GLY A 267 8.26 -30.39 -15.82
N GLU A 268 7.19 -29.88 -15.24
CA GLU A 268 5.81 -30.31 -15.49
C GLU A 268 5.21 -29.67 -16.76
N ILE A 269 5.79 -28.55 -17.19
CA ILE A 269 5.45 -27.83 -18.44
C ILE A 269 6.75 -27.40 -19.13
N ALA A 270 6.75 -27.43 -20.46
CA ALA A 270 7.89 -27.04 -21.31
C ALA A 270 7.72 -25.61 -21.83
#